data_07ebe70890821a908589380c68c07f94
#
_entry.id   07ebe70890821a908589380c68c07f94
#
_cell.length_a   1.000
_cell.length_b   1.000
_cell.length_c   1.000
_cell.angle_alpha   90.00
_cell.angle_beta   90.00
_cell.angle_gamma   90.00
#
_symmetry.space_group_name_H-M   'P 1'
#
loop_
_entity.id
_entity.type
_entity.pdbx_description
1 polymer ?
#
loop_
_entity_poly.entity_id
_entity_poly.type
_entity_poly.pdbx_seq_one_letter_code
_entity_poly.pdbx_strand_id
1 'polypeptide(L)'
;MNAKREFIKHTSGKSVKCAIVMRHGDRNVLASLKVGHTNDDYKEFLRLLDFEYDDGYGIWILQGTIWYVDGTHSDRKEYDGLEWWEYMGAPKIPASLQ
;
A
#
# COMPACT_ATOMS: atom_id res chain seq x y z
N MET A 1 9.07 1.01 12.40
CA MET A 1 8.21 0.22 11.48
C MET A 1 8.96 -0.06 10.19
N ASN A 2 8.94 -1.29 9.71
CA ASN A 2 9.57 -1.66 8.43
C ASN A 2 8.52 -1.64 7.33
N ALA A 3 8.73 -0.86 6.28
CA ALA A 3 7.75 -0.66 5.20
C ALA A 3 7.45 -1.95 4.44
N LYS A 4 8.45 -2.80 4.20
CA LYS A 4 8.27 -4.10 3.55
C LYS A 4 7.38 -5.03 4.38
N ARG A 5 7.66 -5.16 5.67
CA ARG A 5 6.87 -6.01 6.56
C ARG A 5 5.43 -5.53 6.68
N GLU A 6 5.25 -4.23 6.77
CA GLU A 6 3.93 -3.61 6.83
C GLU A 6 3.13 -3.93 5.57
N PHE A 7 3.75 -3.78 4.39
CA PHE A 7 3.12 -4.08 3.11
C PHE A 7 2.72 -5.57 3.03
N ILE A 8 3.63 -6.47 3.36
CA ILE A 8 3.38 -7.92 3.32
C ILE A 8 2.23 -8.29 4.26
N LYS A 9 2.24 -7.77 5.48
CA LYS A 9 1.20 -8.05 6.47
C LYS A 9 -0.17 -7.56 6.00
N HIS A 10 -0.22 -6.33 5.47
CA HIS A 10 -1.46 -5.72 5.02
C HIS A 10 -2.06 -6.45 3.81
N THR A 11 -1.23 -6.91 2.88
CA THR A 11 -1.68 -7.57 1.66
C THR A 11 -1.83 -9.09 1.81
N SER A 12 -1.62 -9.64 3.00
CA SER A 12 -1.74 -11.07 3.26
C SER A 12 -3.13 -11.58 2.90
N GLY A 13 -3.18 -12.65 2.12
CA GLY A 13 -4.44 -13.23 1.65
C GLY A 13 -5.07 -12.52 0.46
N LYS A 14 -4.41 -11.51 -0.10
CA LYS A 14 -4.90 -10.76 -1.25
C LYS A 14 -3.92 -10.83 -2.42
N SER A 15 -4.47 -10.83 -3.63
CA SER A 15 -3.66 -10.80 -4.85
C SER A 15 -3.48 -9.36 -5.32
N VAL A 16 -2.25 -8.87 -5.26
CA VAL A 16 -1.91 -7.51 -5.68
C VAL A 16 -1.82 -7.44 -7.18
N LYS A 17 -2.57 -6.54 -7.80
CA LYS A 17 -2.54 -6.29 -9.23
C LYS A 17 -1.43 -5.31 -9.61
N CYS A 18 -1.33 -4.21 -8.88
CA CYS A 18 -0.27 -3.22 -9.03
C CYS A 18 -0.23 -2.35 -7.77
N ALA A 19 0.85 -1.61 -7.62
CA ALA A 19 1.02 -0.75 -6.45
C ALA A 19 2.01 0.37 -6.73
N ILE A 20 1.87 1.47 -6.04
CA ILE A 20 2.84 2.55 -6.02
C ILE A 20 3.03 3.05 -4.61
N VAL A 21 4.27 3.20 -4.19
CA VAL A 21 4.64 3.77 -2.90
C VAL A 21 5.56 4.95 -3.16
N MET A 22 5.19 6.09 -2.62
CA MET A 22 5.89 7.36 -2.80
C MET A 22 6.26 7.93 -1.45
N ARG A 23 7.27 8.78 -1.42
CA ARG A 23 7.57 9.59 -0.25
C ARG A 23 6.61 10.78 -0.23
N HIS A 24 5.91 10.94 0.90
CA HIS A 24 5.02 12.08 1.09
C HIS A 24 5.82 13.39 1.06
N GLY A 25 5.25 14.42 0.47
CA GLY A 25 5.87 15.73 0.37
C GLY A 25 6.45 16.00 -1.02
N ASP A 26 7.52 15.33 -1.40
CA ASP A 26 8.15 15.51 -2.71
C ASP A 26 7.64 14.54 -3.78
N ARG A 27 6.84 13.57 -3.39
CA ARG A 27 6.23 12.55 -4.24
C ARG A 27 7.25 11.72 -5.03
N ASN A 28 8.46 11.57 -4.51
CA ASN A 28 9.42 10.64 -5.10
C ASN A 28 8.89 9.22 -5.02
N VAL A 29 8.87 8.52 -6.15
CA VAL A 29 8.48 7.11 -6.19
C VAL A 29 9.59 6.29 -5.54
N LEU A 30 9.26 5.62 -4.44
CA LEU A 30 10.17 4.73 -3.73
C LEU A 30 10.13 3.32 -4.31
N ALA A 31 8.94 2.85 -4.68
CA ALA A 31 8.75 1.54 -5.29
C ALA A 31 7.46 1.53 -6.08
N SER A 32 7.46 0.82 -7.21
CA SER A 32 6.26 0.63 -8.01
C SER A 32 6.20 -0.80 -8.54
N LEU A 33 4.98 -1.31 -8.69
CA LEU A 33 4.71 -2.65 -9.17
C LEU A 33 3.64 -2.56 -10.25
N LYS A 34 3.99 -2.90 -11.49
CA LYS A 34 3.09 -2.75 -12.63
C LYS A 34 2.11 -3.92 -12.75
N VAL A 35 1.01 -3.69 -13.45
CA VAL A 35 0.09 -4.76 -13.86
C VAL A 35 0.88 -5.74 -14.74
N GLY A 36 0.68 -7.03 -14.52
CA GLY A 36 1.40 -8.07 -15.27
C GLY A 36 2.82 -8.32 -14.77
N HIS A 37 3.16 -7.86 -13.59
CA HIS A 37 4.49 -8.05 -13.00
C HIS A 37 4.82 -9.54 -12.82
N THR A 38 6.11 -9.86 -12.89
CA THR A 38 6.65 -11.19 -12.61
C THR A 38 6.95 -11.35 -11.12
N ASN A 39 7.29 -12.58 -10.70
CA ASN A 39 7.78 -12.82 -9.34
C ASN A 39 9.07 -12.03 -9.05
N ASP A 40 9.95 -11.90 -10.04
CA ASP A 40 11.18 -11.12 -9.89
C ASP A 40 10.87 -9.64 -9.71
N ASP A 41 9.91 -9.09 -10.44
CA ASP A 41 9.46 -7.72 -10.27
C ASP A 41 8.92 -7.50 -8.86
N TYR A 42 8.16 -8.46 -8.33
CA TYR A 42 7.62 -8.40 -6.99
C TYR A 42 8.72 -8.41 -5.92
N LYS A 43 9.71 -9.28 -6.09
CA LYS A 43 10.87 -9.34 -5.19
C LYS A 43 11.64 -8.02 -5.17
N GLU A 44 11.85 -7.42 -6.34
CA GLU A 44 12.54 -6.13 -6.43
C GLU A 44 11.71 -5.02 -5.78
N PHE A 45 10.39 -5.02 -5.97
CA PHE A 45 9.49 -4.09 -5.31
C PHE A 45 9.62 -4.19 -3.79
N LEU A 46 9.61 -5.41 -3.25
CA LEU A 46 9.77 -5.62 -1.81
C LEU A 46 11.16 -5.21 -1.32
N ARG A 47 12.20 -5.42 -2.12
CA ARG A 47 13.55 -4.98 -1.78
C ARG A 47 13.61 -3.47 -1.61
N LEU A 48 12.94 -2.73 -2.49
CA LEU A 48 12.89 -1.28 -2.42
C LEU A 48 12.10 -0.77 -1.21
N LEU A 49 11.20 -1.59 -0.65
CA LEU A 49 10.43 -1.27 0.56
C LEU A 49 11.13 -1.70 1.85
N ASP A 50 12.28 -2.37 1.76
CA ASP A 50 12.96 -2.88 2.94
C ASP A 50 13.76 -1.78 3.66
N PHE A 51 13.03 -0.88 4.32
CA PHE A 51 13.62 0.20 5.11
C PHE A 51 12.75 0.48 6.34
N GLU A 52 13.39 1.03 7.37
CA GLU A 52 12.71 1.46 8.59
C GLU A 52 12.26 2.91 8.46
N TYR A 53 11.12 3.22 9.07
CA TYR A 53 10.62 4.58 9.18
C TYR A 53 9.85 4.74 10.50
N ASP A 54 9.72 5.98 10.96
CA ASP A 54 8.96 6.30 12.17
C ASP A 54 7.50 6.56 11.80
N ASP A 55 6.61 5.68 12.24
CA ASP A 55 5.18 5.75 11.90
C ASP A 55 4.33 6.42 12.99
N GLY A 56 4.95 6.99 14.02
CA GLY A 56 4.25 7.47 15.20
C GLY A 56 4.43 8.95 15.57
N TYR A 57 5.23 9.72 14.82
CA TYR A 57 5.58 11.08 15.26
C TYR A 57 5.61 12.10 14.13
N GLY A 58 4.51 12.81 13.96
CA GLY A 58 4.47 14.15 13.39
C GLY A 58 4.60 14.30 11.89
N ILE A 59 5.34 13.46 11.20
CA ILE A 59 5.57 13.61 9.76
C ILE A 59 5.03 12.39 9.03
N TRP A 60 4.14 12.62 8.08
CA TRP A 60 3.67 11.60 7.17
C TRP A 60 4.80 11.23 6.20
N ILE A 61 5.25 9.99 6.25
CA ILE A 61 6.43 9.54 5.49
C ILE A 61 6.04 8.92 4.15
N LEU A 62 5.03 8.04 4.14
CA LEU A 62 4.66 7.29 2.93
C LEU A 62 3.30 7.70 2.40
N GLN A 63 3.18 7.65 1.09
CA GLN A 63 1.94 7.88 0.35
C GLN A 63 1.84 6.81 -0.73
N GLY A 64 0.64 6.42 -1.13
CA GLY A 64 0.50 5.45 -2.20
C GLY A 64 -0.82 4.73 -2.22
N THR A 65 -0.93 3.81 -3.16
CA THR A 65 -2.11 2.98 -3.37
C THR A 65 -1.70 1.58 -3.78
N ILE A 66 -2.45 0.59 -3.31
CA ILE A 66 -2.32 -0.81 -3.68
C ILE A 66 -3.63 -1.22 -4.34
N TRP A 67 -3.57 -1.70 -5.59
CA TRP A 67 -4.76 -2.23 -6.29
C TRP A 67 -4.71 -3.74 -6.29
N TYR A 68 -5.85 -4.36 -6.02
CA TYR A 68 -5.99 -5.81 -5.96
C TYR A 68 -6.69 -6.36 -7.21
N VAL A 69 -6.47 -7.64 -7.47
CA VAL A 69 -7.04 -8.32 -8.64
C VAL A 69 -8.57 -8.32 -8.61
N ASP A 70 -9.17 -8.33 -7.42
CA ASP A 70 -10.63 -8.33 -7.25
C ASP A 70 -11.30 -6.97 -7.47
N GLY A 71 -10.54 -5.94 -7.86
CA GLY A 71 -11.06 -4.59 -8.11
C GLY A 71 -11.10 -3.68 -6.89
N THR A 72 -10.72 -4.17 -5.73
CA THR A 72 -10.58 -3.34 -4.52
C THR A 72 -9.19 -2.70 -4.46
N HIS A 73 -8.99 -1.80 -3.53
CA HIS A 73 -7.70 -1.15 -3.35
C HIS A 73 -7.47 -0.79 -1.88
N SER A 74 -6.23 -0.45 -1.56
CA SER A 74 -5.84 0.15 -0.28
C SER A 74 -5.14 1.46 -0.53
N ASP A 75 -5.41 2.46 0.31
CA ASP A 75 -4.73 3.74 0.29
C ASP A 75 -3.89 3.91 1.54
N ARG A 76 -2.83 4.70 1.43
CA ARG A 76 -2.06 5.14 2.58
C ARG A 76 -2.83 6.25 3.28
N LYS A 77 -3.07 6.11 4.58
CA LYS A 77 -3.80 7.07 5.41
C LYS A 77 -2.90 7.59 6.52
N GLU A 78 -3.27 8.76 7.03
CA GLU A 78 -2.56 9.39 8.14
C GLU A 78 -3.57 10.09 9.05
N TYR A 79 -3.30 10.03 10.34
CA TYR A 79 -4.05 10.79 11.34
C TYR A 79 -3.12 11.12 12.51
N ASP A 80 -2.95 12.41 12.77
CA ASP A 80 -2.17 12.92 13.91
C ASP A 80 -0.76 12.29 14.01
N GLY A 81 -0.08 12.17 12.86
CA GLY A 81 1.26 11.61 12.76
C GLY A 81 1.33 10.09 12.69
N LEU A 82 0.23 9.39 12.91
CA LEU A 82 0.15 7.95 12.68
C LEU A 82 -0.19 7.68 11.23
N GLU A 83 0.45 6.69 10.61
CA GLU A 83 0.16 6.34 9.24
C GLU A 83 0.03 4.83 9.07
N TRP A 84 -0.80 4.43 8.11
CA TRP A 84 -1.10 3.02 7.87
C TRP A 84 -1.66 2.80 6.47
N TRP A 85 -1.68 1.53 6.03
CA TRP A 85 -2.43 1.12 4.86
C TRP A 85 -3.87 0.83 5.27
N GLU A 86 -4.84 1.42 4.56
CA GLU A 86 -6.25 1.20 4.83
C GLU A 86 -6.91 0.54 3.63
N TYR A 87 -7.60 -0.59 3.90
CA TYR A 87 -8.34 -1.30 2.88
C TYR A 87 -9.61 -0.51 2.52
N MET A 88 -9.72 -0.17 1.24
CA MET A 88 -10.86 0.52 0.67
C MET A 88 -11.61 -0.47 -0.21
N GLY A 89 -12.59 -1.16 0.35
CA GLY A 89 -13.39 -2.14 -0.40
C GLY A 89 -14.23 -1.48 -1.50
N ALA A 90 -14.77 -2.31 -2.38
CA ALA A 90 -15.82 -1.86 -3.30
C ALA A 90 -17.01 -1.34 -2.46
N PRO A 91 -17.79 -0.37 -2.97
CA PRO A 91 -18.96 0.11 -2.25
C PRO A 91 -19.86 -1.06 -1.86
N LYS A 92 -20.29 -1.07 -0.61
CA LYS A 92 -21.22 -2.09 -0.12
C LYS A 92 -22.52 -2.03 -0.90
N ILE A 93 -22.97 -3.19 -1.37
CA ILE A 93 -24.31 -3.29 -1.95
C ILE A 93 -25.32 -3.10 -0.82
N PRO A 94 -26.24 -2.12 -0.91
CA PRO A 94 -27.27 -1.95 0.12
C PRO A 94 -28.11 -3.22 0.28
N ALA A 95 -28.54 -3.51 1.49
CA ALA A 95 -29.33 -4.69 1.80
C ALA A 95 -30.59 -4.77 0.91
N SER A 96 -31.16 -3.64 0.54
CA SER A 96 -32.34 -3.55 -0.34
C SER A 96 -32.07 -4.06 -1.77
N LEU A 97 -30.80 -4.20 -2.16
CA LEU A 97 -30.43 -4.69 -3.48
C LEU A 97 -29.85 -6.11 -3.47
N GLN A 98 -29.79 -6.71 -2.30
CA GLN A 98 -29.27 -8.08 -2.15
C GLN A 98 -30.40 -9.10 -2.29
#